data_e6411bac430ac05f60ce48b1b0b4fcb7
#
_entry.id   e6411bac430ac05f60ce48b1b0b4fcb7
#
_cell.length_a   1.000
_cell.length_b   1.000
_cell.length_c   1.000
_cell.angle_alpha   90.00
_cell.angle_beta   90.00
_cell.angle_gamma   90.00
#
_symmetry.space_group_name_H-M   'P 1'
#
loop_
_entity.id
_entity.type
_entity.pdbx_description
1 polymer ?
#
loop_
_entity_poly.entity_id
_entity_poly.type
_entity_poly.pdbx_seq_one_letter_code
_entity_poly.pdbx_strand_id
1 'polypeptide(L)'
;MIDVDFKSVNIKRVLTLALCLYLIYLIPSLIVASISKGTPKCSCCKHKTQLTFWTCQLNSQEDYFKKLIKKFELENPDIKVNWVDVPYQEGEKKVLAALLTDNPPDLVNLTYDFSMTLAHKKALDEIPEVCFKDYVSEIKNSLNYEGKYYAIPFYATSAVTIVNSDLYKKSKLNKKITTYDDVFANAKQVKQKTGKYIIFPTLTENDTVLKLLNKYDIDSSNLASEKSNYIFKEFNRLYNNDLIPKESITQGHQEALEQYLSGQTMMIVTGANFLNIIRENALKVYEKSEIYPQLKGDNGKYDFSLMDLAIPVKSKHKTQAIRFAMFLTNEKNQYDLAQKTSILPVNELALERFIKNLSKNTTKSNLAQLISAKQLNNLSQIPYLGENKKEKIDICK
;
A
#
# COMPACT_ATOMS: atom_id res chain seq x y z
N MET A 1 -94.10 7.29 -9.68
CA MET A 1 -94.03 8.58 -9.00
C MET A 1 -94.23 8.34 -7.53
N ILE A 2 -93.17 8.32 -6.79
CA ILE A 2 -93.19 8.12 -5.31
C ILE A 2 -93.24 9.52 -4.74
N ASP A 3 -94.35 9.86 -4.14
CA ASP A 3 -94.59 11.17 -3.49
C ASP A 3 -93.91 11.09 -2.09
N VAL A 4 -92.83 11.79 -1.87
CA VAL A 4 -92.17 11.83 -0.61
C VAL A 4 -92.70 13.03 0.17
N ASP A 5 -93.56 12.73 1.18
CA ASP A 5 -94.13 13.70 2.11
C ASP A 5 -93.06 14.31 3.00
N PHE A 6 -92.59 15.53 2.77
CA PHE A 6 -91.53 16.28 3.46
C PHE A 6 -91.97 16.91 4.78
N LYS A 7 -93.19 16.62 5.31
CA LYS A 7 -93.70 17.26 6.53
C LYS A 7 -93.28 16.66 7.90
N SER A 8 -92.49 15.62 7.91
CA SER A 8 -92.10 14.96 9.20
C SER A 8 -90.59 14.99 9.51
N VAL A 9 -89.79 15.70 8.75
CA VAL A 9 -88.33 15.75 9.04
C VAL A 9 -88.09 16.69 10.19
N ASN A 10 -87.69 16.09 11.38
CA ASN A 10 -87.35 16.87 12.55
C ASN A 10 -86.05 17.62 12.35
N ILE A 11 -86.14 18.89 11.96
CA ILE A 11 -85.03 19.80 11.61
C ILE A 11 -83.92 19.79 12.72
N LYS A 12 -84.30 19.63 13.98
CA LYS A 12 -83.32 19.50 15.08
C LYS A 12 -82.43 18.24 14.93
N ARG A 13 -83.05 17.10 14.51
CA ARG A 13 -82.29 15.85 14.31
C ARG A 13 -81.33 15.96 13.09
N VAL A 14 -81.77 16.62 12.01
CA VAL A 14 -80.92 16.85 10.84
C VAL A 14 -79.76 17.79 11.16
N LEU A 15 -80.01 18.85 11.93
CA LEU A 15 -78.96 19.75 12.39
C LEU A 15 -77.99 19.07 13.36
N THR A 16 -78.48 18.19 14.24
CA THR A 16 -77.62 17.43 15.14
C THR A 16 -76.73 16.45 14.39
N LEU A 17 -77.30 15.74 13.40
CA LEU A 17 -76.51 14.84 12.54
C LEU A 17 -75.47 15.60 11.66
N ALA A 18 -75.83 16.72 11.12
CA ALA A 18 -74.91 17.58 10.38
C ALA A 18 -73.80 18.13 11.27
N LEU A 19 -74.09 18.51 12.49
CA LEU A 19 -73.10 18.95 13.49
C LEU A 19 -72.16 17.80 13.92
N CYS A 20 -72.71 16.60 14.13
CA CYS A 20 -71.89 15.42 14.44
C CYS A 20 -70.97 15.04 13.25
N LEU A 21 -71.43 15.06 12.03
CA LEU A 21 -70.59 14.80 10.84
C LEU A 21 -69.55 15.87 10.65
N TYR A 22 -69.87 17.12 10.94
CA TYR A 22 -68.92 18.23 10.88
C TYR A 22 -67.79 18.09 11.95
N LEU A 23 -68.16 17.70 13.16
CA LEU A 23 -67.23 17.43 14.25
C LEU A 23 -66.37 16.17 13.97
N ILE A 24 -66.95 15.13 13.35
CA ILE A 24 -66.21 13.91 12.94
C ILE A 24 -65.18 14.26 11.83
N TYR A 25 -65.46 15.23 11.02
CA TYR A 25 -64.51 15.70 9.97
C TYR A 25 -63.46 16.69 10.50
N LEU A 26 -63.83 17.59 11.40
CA LEU A 26 -62.96 18.62 11.97
C LEU A 26 -61.93 18.06 12.98
N ILE A 27 -62.35 17.09 13.83
CA ILE A 27 -61.45 16.50 14.83
C ILE A 27 -60.24 15.79 14.22
N PRO A 28 -60.39 14.91 13.20
CA PRO A 28 -59.24 14.31 12.54
C PRO A 28 -58.39 15.32 11.81
N SER A 29 -58.96 16.36 11.18
CA SER A 29 -58.18 17.39 10.47
C SER A 29 -57.36 18.28 11.41
N LEU A 30 -57.89 18.58 12.59
CA LEU A 30 -57.15 19.28 13.68
C LEU A 30 -56.08 18.41 14.30
N ILE A 31 -56.29 17.11 14.44
CA ILE A 31 -55.28 16.14 14.92
C ILE A 31 -54.18 15.99 13.88
N VAL A 32 -54.51 15.85 12.59
CA VAL A 32 -53.53 15.81 11.51
C VAL A 32 -52.74 17.12 11.39
N ALA A 33 -53.40 18.26 11.57
CA ALA A 33 -52.74 19.58 11.57
C ALA A 33 -51.85 19.79 12.81
N SER A 34 -52.16 19.18 13.96
CA SER A 34 -51.35 19.20 15.18
C SER A 34 -50.18 18.23 15.11
N ILE A 35 -50.32 17.10 14.41
CA ILE A 35 -49.26 16.11 14.17
C ILE A 35 -48.28 16.66 13.12
N SER A 36 -48.75 17.46 12.15
CA SER A 36 -47.89 18.08 11.12
C SER A 36 -47.10 19.31 11.63
N LYS A 37 -47.45 19.85 12.80
CA LYS A 37 -46.75 20.99 13.42
C LYS A 37 -45.74 20.60 14.52
N GLY A 38 -45.34 19.34 14.60
CA GLY A 38 -44.49 18.91 15.71
C GLY A 38 -43.66 17.67 15.54
N THR A 39 -43.17 17.37 14.31
CA THR A 39 -41.89 16.67 14.29
C THR A 39 -40.84 17.73 14.63
N PRO A 40 -40.14 17.63 15.77
CA PRO A 40 -38.95 18.40 15.94
C PRO A 40 -38.10 18.04 14.72
N LYS A 41 -37.81 18.99 13.81
CA LYS A 41 -36.69 18.85 12.89
C LYS A 41 -35.53 18.45 13.82
N CYS A 42 -35.17 17.18 13.76
CA CYS A 42 -34.00 16.69 14.46
C CYS A 42 -32.88 17.60 14.01
N SER A 43 -32.46 18.50 14.89
CA SER A 43 -31.32 19.44 14.69
C SER A 43 -30.01 18.66 14.53
N CYS A 44 -30.09 17.35 14.36
CA CYS A 44 -29.03 16.38 14.16
C CYS A 44 -28.68 16.08 12.72
N CYS A 45 -29.13 16.87 11.75
CA CYS A 45 -28.41 16.97 10.49
C CYS A 45 -27.13 17.78 10.72
N LYS A 46 -26.26 17.34 11.65
CA LYS A 46 -24.87 17.78 11.66
C LYS A 46 -24.35 17.49 10.25
N HIS A 47 -23.93 18.52 9.54
CA HIS A 47 -23.24 18.37 8.27
C HIS A 47 -22.11 17.38 8.51
N LYS A 48 -22.17 16.20 7.87
CA LYS A 48 -21.11 15.22 7.96
C LYS A 48 -19.82 15.83 7.43
N THR A 49 -18.74 15.67 8.14
CA THR A 49 -17.43 16.06 7.66
C THR A 49 -17.13 15.26 6.39
N GLN A 50 -16.87 15.94 5.28
CA GLN A 50 -16.47 15.32 4.00
C GLN A 50 -14.97 15.12 4.04
N LEU A 51 -14.52 13.90 4.34
CA LEU A 51 -13.10 13.53 4.38
C LEU A 51 -12.66 13.04 3.01
N THR A 52 -11.72 13.73 2.37
CA THR A 52 -11.19 13.33 1.06
C THR A 52 -9.94 12.47 1.24
N PHE A 53 -10.01 11.22 0.78
CA PHE A 53 -8.94 10.24 0.85
C PHE A 53 -8.42 9.88 -0.55
N TRP A 54 -7.13 10.12 -0.81
CA TRP A 54 -6.49 9.79 -2.06
C TRP A 54 -5.54 8.61 -1.91
N THR A 55 -5.62 7.66 -2.85
CA THR A 55 -4.71 6.51 -2.93
C THR A 55 -4.04 6.44 -4.30
N CYS A 56 -2.96 5.65 -4.38
CA CYS A 56 -2.23 5.40 -5.61
C CYS A 56 -2.37 3.93 -6.00
N GLN A 57 -3.05 3.67 -7.13
CA GLN A 57 -3.16 2.36 -7.79
C GLN A 57 -3.73 1.24 -6.89
N LEU A 58 -4.76 1.55 -6.09
CA LEU A 58 -5.48 0.58 -5.26
C LEU A 58 -6.84 0.17 -5.85
N ASN A 59 -7.16 0.57 -7.09
CA ASN A 59 -8.42 0.23 -7.77
C ASN A 59 -8.66 -1.28 -7.87
N SER A 60 -7.62 -2.09 -8.02
CA SER A 60 -7.75 -3.56 -7.99
C SER A 60 -8.33 -4.09 -6.67
N GLN A 61 -8.36 -3.28 -5.63
CA GLN A 61 -8.91 -3.57 -4.29
C GLN A 61 -10.18 -2.76 -4.00
N GLU A 62 -10.85 -2.22 -5.02
CA GLU A 62 -11.97 -1.28 -4.89
C GLU A 62 -13.09 -1.83 -3.98
N ASP A 63 -13.51 -3.08 -4.19
CA ASP A 63 -14.55 -3.72 -3.38
C ASP A 63 -14.18 -3.82 -1.90
N TYR A 64 -12.90 -4.06 -1.61
CA TYR A 64 -12.40 -4.10 -0.24
C TYR A 64 -12.45 -2.72 0.39
N PHE A 65 -11.90 -1.70 -0.27
CA PHE A 65 -11.88 -0.33 0.27
C PHE A 65 -13.26 0.27 0.43
N LYS A 66 -14.18 0.04 -0.52
CA LYS A 66 -15.59 0.48 -0.39
C LYS A 66 -16.27 -0.13 0.84
N LYS A 67 -16.07 -1.43 1.10
CA LYS A 67 -16.61 -2.10 2.30
C LYS A 67 -15.99 -1.56 3.58
N LEU A 68 -14.67 -1.31 3.57
CA LEU A 68 -13.92 -0.80 4.70
C LEU A 68 -14.34 0.63 5.05
N ILE A 69 -14.47 1.50 4.05
CA ILE A 69 -14.97 2.88 4.19
C ILE A 69 -16.38 2.88 4.75
N LYS A 70 -17.29 2.05 4.20
CA LYS A 70 -18.65 1.95 4.72
C LYS A 70 -18.68 1.51 6.19
N LYS A 71 -17.80 0.60 6.60
CA LYS A 71 -17.67 0.17 7.99
C LYS A 71 -17.21 1.35 8.87
N PHE A 72 -16.20 2.10 8.44
CA PHE A 72 -15.72 3.28 9.16
C PHE A 72 -16.83 4.33 9.34
N GLU A 73 -17.59 4.62 8.28
CA GLU A 73 -18.71 5.57 8.29
C GLU A 73 -19.87 5.14 9.22
N LEU A 74 -20.09 3.83 9.39
CA LEU A 74 -21.06 3.31 10.37
C LEU A 74 -20.58 3.51 11.82
N GLU A 75 -19.29 3.33 12.07
CA GLU A 75 -18.64 3.56 13.37
C GLU A 75 -18.44 5.08 13.66
N ASN A 76 -18.43 5.92 12.63
CA ASN A 76 -18.22 7.37 12.71
C ASN A 76 -19.29 8.12 11.88
N PRO A 77 -20.54 8.19 12.38
CA PRO A 77 -21.68 8.72 11.60
C PRO A 77 -21.58 10.21 11.26
N ASP A 78 -20.67 10.93 11.90
CA ASP A 78 -20.31 12.33 11.66
C ASP A 78 -19.34 12.54 10.49
N ILE A 79 -18.79 11.44 9.90
CA ILE A 79 -17.80 11.49 8.81
C ILE A 79 -18.37 10.78 7.57
N LYS A 80 -18.10 11.36 6.40
CA LYS A 80 -18.29 10.76 5.09
C LYS A 80 -16.94 10.77 4.36
N VAL A 81 -16.49 9.60 3.88
CA VAL A 81 -15.21 9.47 3.18
C VAL A 81 -15.43 9.50 1.66
N ASN A 82 -14.78 10.44 0.99
CA ASN A 82 -14.71 10.52 -0.47
C ASN A 82 -13.37 9.93 -0.92
N TRP A 83 -13.38 8.69 -1.39
CA TRP A 83 -12.20 8.00 -1.86
C TRP A 83 -11.94 8.29 -3.33
N VAL A 84 -10.70 8.64 -3.65
CA VAL A 84 -10.19 8.88 -5.01
C VAL A 84 -8.92 8.07 -5.20
N ASP A 85 -8.89 7.18 -6.19
CA ASP A 85 -7.69 6.46 -6.57
C ASP A 85 -7.07 7.07 -7.82
N VAL A 86 -5.77 7.33 -7.79
CA VAL A 86 -5.03 7.92 -8.91
C VAL A 86 -4.01 6.93 -9.47
N PRO A 87 -3.72 6.96 -10.79
CA PRO A 87 -2.67 6.14 -11.36
C PRO A 87 -1.32 6.43 -10.71
N TYR A 88 -0.52 5.39 -10.45
CA TYR A 88 0.76 5.50 -9.75
C TYR A 88 1.70 6.54 -10.38
N GLN A 89 1.81 6.52 -11.73
CA GLN A 89 2.70 7.43 -12.48
C GLN A 89 2.30 8.92 -12.37
N GLU A 90 1.04 9.21 -12.07
CA GLU A 90 0.51 10.57 -11.94
C GLU A 90 0.34 11.00 -10.48
N GLY A 91 0.44 10.06 -9.54
CA GLY A 91 0.08 10.26 -8.13
C GLY A 91 0.84 11.43 -7.50
N GLU A 92 2.16 11.42 -7.60
CA GLU A 92 2.99 12.49 -7.03
C GLU A 92 2.71 13.86 -7.64
N LYS A 93 2.57 13.95 -8.97
CA LYS A 93 2.25 15.22 -9.66
C LYS A 93 0.88 15.76 -9.26
N LYS A 94 -0.12 14.89 -9.17
CA LYS A 94 -1.48 15.28 -8.75
C LYS A 94 -1.52 15.73 -7.30
N VAL A 95 -0.81 15.03 -6.40
CA VAL A 95 -0.70 15.43 -5.00
C VAL A 95 0.01 16.78 -4.88
N LEU A 96 1.17 16.98 -5.56
CA LEU A 96 1.84 18.28 -5.56
C LEU A 96 0.93 19.42 -6.04
N ALA A 97 0.20 19.22 -7.13
CA ALA A 97 -0.76 20.20 -7.63
C ALA A 97 -1.87 20.49 -6.59
N ALA A 98 -2.40 19.46 -5.94
CA ALA A 98 -3.43 19.60 -4.93
C ALA A 98 -2.94 20.35 -3.67
N LEU A 99 -1.69 20.11 -3.24
CA LEU A 99 -1.08 20.79 -2.10
C LEU A 99 -0.94 22.32 -2.30
N LEU A 100 -0.88 22.77 -3.56
CA LEU A 100 -0.84 24.21 -3.88
C LEU A 100 -2.22 24.86 -3.73
N THR A 101 -3.30 24.11 -3.72
CA THR A 101 -4.67 24.62 -3.55
C THR A 101 -5.00 24.93 -2.09
N ASP A 102 -6.14 25.62 -1.86
CA ASP A 102 -6.65 25.87 -0.52
C ASP A 102 -7.49 24.74 0.06
N ASN A 103 -7.78 23.72 -0.75
CA ASN A 103 -8.54 22.53 -0.38
C ASN A 103 -7.86 21.26 -0.89
N PRO A 104 -6.68 20.90 -0.34
CA PRO A 104 -6.03 19.63 -0.66
C PRO A 104 -6.85 18.46 -0.10
N PRO A 105 -6.57 17.21 -0.54
CA PRO A 105 -7.13 16.03 0.11
C PRO A 105 -6.76 16.02 1.62
N ASP A 106 -7.60 15.37 2.44
CA ASP A 106 -7.38 15.32 3.89
C ASP A 106 -6.41 14.20 4.29
N LEU A 107 -6.40 13.10 3.55
CA LEU A 107 -5.49 11.97 3.74
C LEU A 107 -4.99 11.50 2.38
N VAL A 108 -3.68 11.29 2.25
CA VAL A 108 -3.04 10.86 1.01
C VAL A 108 -2.16 9.64 1.24
N ASN A 109 -2.26 8.64 0.37
CA ASN A 109 -1.35 7.51 0.33
C ASN A 109 -0.17 7.84 -0.57
N LEU A 110 1.04 7.77 -0.03
CA LEU A 110 2.29 8.20 -0.66
C LEU A 110 3.35 7.10 -0.58
N THR A 111 4.35 7.19 -1.45
CA THR A 111 5.60 6.47 -1.25
C THR A 111 6.40 7.10 -0.09
N TYR A 112 7.21 6.31 0.60
CA TYR A 112 8.08 6.78 1.67
C TYR A 112 8.93 7.99 1.24
N ASP A 113 9.62 7.89 0.12
CA ASP A 113 10.50 8.97 -0.37
C ASP A 113 9.75 10.27 -0.60
N PHE A 114 8.53 10.17 -1.12
CA PHE A 114 7.73 11.36 -1.41
C PHE A 114 7.16 11.97 -0.15
N SER A 115 6.69 11.17 0.81
CA SER A 115 6.22 11.68 2.10
C SER A 115 7.36 12.35 2.88
N MET A 116 8.56 11.79 2.89
CA MET A 116 9.74 12.40 3.54
C MET A 116 10.15 13.70 2.84
N THR A 117 10.09 13.75 1.50
CA THR A 117 10.32 14.99 0.74
C THR A 117 9.32 16.09 1.13
N LEU A 118 8.04 15.74 1.24
CA LEU A 118 6.99 16.68 1.64
C LEU A 118 7.11 17.09 3.11
N ALA A 119 7.54 16.19 4.00
CA ALA A 119 7.82 16.50 5.42
C ALA A 119 8.97 17.51 5.52
N HIS A 120 10.07 17.30 4.80
CA HIS A 120 11.18 18.25 4.72
C HIS A 120 10.74 19.65 4.24
N LYS A 121 9.82 19.69 3.27
CA LYS A 121 9.21 20.93 2.76
C LYS A 121 8.15 21.51 3.68
N LYS A 122 7.90 20.93 4.85
CA LYS A 122 6.86 21.34 5.81
C LYS A 122 5.45 21.37 5.19
N ALA A 123 5.19 20.49 4.23
CA ALA A 123 3.91 20.37 3.53
C ALA A 123 2.94 19.39 4.19
N LEU A 124 3.43 18.59 5.14
CA LEU A 124 2.66 17.61 5.90
C LEU A 124 2.49 18.03 7.35
N ASP A 125 1.37 17.63 7.94
CA ASP A 125 1.08 17.83 9.36
C ASP A 125 1.83 16.81 10.23
N GLU A 126 2.20 17.22 11.44
CA GLU A 126 2.85 16.33 12.41
C GLU A 126 1.83 15.34 12.98
N ILE A 127 2.19 14.08 13.03
CA ILE A 127 1.39 13.00 13.60
C ILE A 127 1.86 12.71 15.03
N PRO A 128 0.96 12.71 16.03
CA PRO A 128 1.34 12.42 17.41
C PRO A 128 2.01 11.06 17.57
N GLU A 129 3.10 10.98 18.33
CA GLU A 129 3.87 9.74 18.54
C GLU A 129 3.03 8.59 19.11
N VAL A 130 1.99 8.90 19.90
CA VAL A 130 1.07 7.89 20.45
C VAL A 130 0.38 7.05 19.38
N CYS A 131 0.28 7.56 18.14
CA CYS A 131 -0.28 6.82 17.00
C CYS A 131 0.62 5.67 16.53
N PHE A 132 1.89 5.59 16.98
CA PHE A 132 2.88 4.66 16.43
C PHE A 132 3.21 3.46 17.34
N LYS A 133 2.44 3.19 18.37
CA LYS A 133 2.72 2.13 19.36
C LYS A 133 2.59 0.71 18.81
N ASP A 134 1.76 0.51 17.77
CA ASP A 134 1.34 -0.82 17.29
C ASP A 134 2.02 -1.20 15.95
N TYR A 135 3.06 -0.48 15.52
CA TYR A 135 3.76 -0.76 14.25
C TYR A 135 5.11 -1.44 14.47
N VAL A 136 5.53 -2.22 13.46
CA VAL A 136 6.88 -2.81 13.41
C VAL A 136 7.93 -1.74 13.65
N SER A 137 8.82 -1.97 14.60
CA SER A 137 9.78 -0.97 15.12
C SER A 137 10.65 -0.35 14.03
N GLU A 138 11.18 -1.17 13.12
CA GLU A 138 12.05 -0.72 12.04
C GLU A 138 11.28 0.17 11.04
N ILE A 139 10.01 -0.14 10.78
CA ILE A 139 9.14 0.67 9.90
C ILE A 139 8.82 2.00 10.59
N LYS A 140 8.45 1.97 11.87
CA LYS A 140 8.24 3.19 12.67
C LYS A 140 9.48 4.08 12.63
N ASN A 141 10.66 3.50 12.90
CA ASN A 141 11.91 4.24 12.96
C ASN A 141 12.29 4.88 11.62
N SER A 142 11.96 4.24 10.50
CA SER A 142 12.18 4.80 9.16
C SER A 142 11.40 6.10 8.92
N LEU A 143 10.22 6.25 9.53
CA LEU A 143 9.37 7.44 9.40
C LEU A 143 9.72 8.57 10.38
N ASN A 144 10.68 8.35 11.29
CA ASN A 144 11.13 9.39 12.20
C ASN A 144 12.01 10.40 11.46
N TYR A 145 11.58 11.66 11.40
CA TYR A 145 12.31 12.77 10.83
C TYR A 145 12.53 13.84 11.90
N GLU A 146 13.77 14.04 12.32
CA GLU A 146 14.15 15.01 13.37
C GLU A 146 13.35 14.85 14.68
N GLY A 147 13.08 13.61 15.10
CA GLY A 147 12.32 13.32 16.32
C GLY A 147 10.80 13.40 16.16
N LYS A 148 10.28 13.60 14.95
CA LYS A 148 8.86 13.78 14.66
C LYS A 148 8.39 12.81 13.57
N TYR A 149 7.09 12.61 13.47
CA TYR A 149 6.44 11.79 12.46
C TYR A 149 5.48 12.63 11.61
N TYR A 150 5.50 12.44 10.28
CA TYR A 150 4.67 13.19 9.33
C TYR A 150 3.82 12.27 8.44
N ALA A 151 3.94 10.97 8.63
CA ALA A 151 3.14 9.99 7.92
C ALA A 151 2.94 8.74 8.79
N ILE A 152 1.81 8.05 8.63
CA ILE A 152 1.45 6.81 9.29
C ILE A 152 1.79 5.67 8.33
N PRO A 153 2.53 4.61 8.73
CA PRO A 153 2.81 3.49 7.85
C PRO A 153 1.50 2.80 7.44
N PHE A 154 1.33 2.52 6.14
CA PHE A 154 0.09 1.94 5.64
C PHE A 154 0.27 0.47 5.25
N TYR A 155 1.22 0.18 4.38
CA TYR A 155 1.59 -1.19 4.04
C TYR A 155 3.02 -1.26 3.51
N ALA A 156 3.61 -2.43 3.65
CA ALA A 156 4.94 -2.70 3.13
C ALA A 156 4.94 -3.77 2.05
N THR A 157 6.02 -3.82 1.28
CA THR A 157 6.36 -4.94 0.40
C THR A 157 7.83 -5.28 0.58
N SER A 158 8.17 -6.56 0.49
CA SER A 158 9.55 -7.03 0.52
C SER A 158 9.74 -8.10 -0.55
N ALA A 159 10.80 -7.98 -1.35
CA ALA A 159 11.08 -8.90 -2.43
C ALA A 159 11.49 -10.29 -1.91
N VAL A 160 11.40 -11.28 -2.78
CA VAL A 160 11.98 -12.62 -2.62
C VAL A 160 12.91 -12.90 -3.78
N THR A 161 13.80 -13.88 -3.64
CA THR A 161 14.60 -14.41 -4.73
C THR A 161 13.95 -15.69 -5.24
N ILE A 162 13.56 -15.73 -6.51
CA ILE A 162 13.03 -16.91 -7.16
C ILE A 162 14.14 -17.52 -8.02
N VAL A 163 14.46 -18.79 -7.79
CA VAL A 163 15.61 -19.48 -8.40
C VAL A 163 15.13 -20.65 -9.25
N ASN A 164 15.59 -20.75 -10.47
CA ASN A 164 15.40 -21.91 -11.34
C ASN A 164 16.32 -23.05 -10.89
N SER A 165 15.74 -24.08 -10.26
CA SER A 165 16.47 -25.18 -9.66
C SER A 165 17.23 -26.05 -10.68
N ASP A 166 16.76 -26.12 -11.94
CA ASP A 166 17.48 -26.86 -12.99
C ASP A 166 18.76 -26.13 -13.41
N LEU A 167 18.69 -24.80 -13.59
CA LEU A 167 19.87 -23.98 -13.87
C LEU A 167 20.84 -23.99 -12.67
N TYR A 168 20.30 -23.93 -11.46
CA TYR A 168 21.09 -24.01 -10.24
C TYR A 168 21.87 -25.34 -10.17
N LYS A 169 21.22 -26.50 -10.38
CA LYS A 169 21.86 -27.81 -10.40
C LYS A 169 22.90 -27.93 -11.50
N LYS A 170 22.60 -27.48 -12.72
CA LYS A 170 23.53 -27.47 -13.87
C LYS A 170 24.76 -26.60 -13.60
N SER A 171 24.63 -25.53 -12.87
CA SER A 171 25.74 -24.62 -12.55
C SER A 171 26.77 -25.23 -11.58
N LYS A 172 26.44 -26.36 -10.90
CA LYS A 172 27.31 -27.09 -9.96
C LYS A 172 27.89 -26.19 -8.86
N LEU A 173 27.06 -25.28 -8.32
CA LEU A 173 27.45 -24.42 -7.22
C LEU A 173 27.55 -25.20 -5.92
N ASN A 174 28.59 -24.93 -5.11
CA ASN A 174 28.85 -25.64 -3.87
C ASN A 174 27.96 -25.15 -2.71
N LYS A 175 27.44 -23.94 -2.79
CA LYS A 175 26.58 -23.33 -1.76
C LYS A 175 25.46 -22.50 -2.38
N LYS A 176 24.41 -22.29 -1.61
CA LYS A 176 23.30 -21.41 -2.01
C LYS A 176 23.78 -19.97 -2.19
N ILE A 177 23.23 -19.30 -3.21
CA ILE A 177 23.41 -17.87 -3.43
C ILE A 177 22.43 -17.15 -2.51
N THR A 178 22.96 -16.39 -1.55
CA THR A 178 22.18 -15.67 -0.54
C THR A 178 22.55 -14.18 -0.43
N THR A 179 23.66 -13.81 -1.02
CA THR A 179 24.20 -12.43 -1.00
C THR A 179 24.58 -11.97 -2.41
N TYR A 180 24.73 -10.66 -2.58
CA TYR A 180 25.29 -10.11 -3.82
C TYR A 180 26.75 -10.52 -4.02
N ASP A 181 27.52 -10.69 -2.94
CA ASP A 181 28.90 -11.23 -3.03
C ASP A 181 28.91 -12.66 -3.57
N ASP A 182 27.92 -13.48 -3.21
CA ASP A 182 27.75 -14.80 -3.83
C ASP A 182 27.44 -14.68 -5.34
N VAL A 183 26.64 -13.70 -5.75
CA VAL A 183 26.38 -13.43 -7.18
C VAL A 183 27.66 -13.04 -7.88
N PHE A 184 28.42 -12.09 -7.34
CA PHE A 184 29.69 -11.64 -7.91
C PHE A 184 30.69 -12.80 -8.08
N ALA A 185 30.84 -13.62 -7.06
CA ALA A 185 31.78 -14.74 -7.07
C ALA A 185 31.40 -15.86 -8.06
N ASN A 186 30.10 -16.11 -8.26
CA ASN A 186 29.62 -17.30 -8.98
C ASN A 186 29.08 -17.03 -10.40
N ALA A 187 28.94 -15.76 -10.83
CA ALA A 187 28.38 -15.42 -12.14
C ALA A 187 29.12 -16.07 -13.30
N LYS A 188 30.45 -16.09 -13.28
CA LYS A 188 31.29 -16.73 -14.31
C LYS A 188 31.04 -18.24 -14.38
N GLN A 189 30.95 -18.94 -13.25
CA GLN A 189 30.69 -20.38 -13.21
C GLN A 189 29.30 -20.69 -13.78
N VAL A 190 28.27 -19.94 -13.39
CA VAL A 190 26.91 -20.11 -13.93
C VAL A 190 26.91 -19.94 -15.46
N LYS A 191 27.52 -18.87 -15.98
CA LYS A 191 27.59 -18.62 -17.42
C LYS A 191 28.32 -19.74 -18.16
N GLN A 192 29.46 -20.19 -17.65
CA GLN A 192 30.26 -21.27 -18.28
C GLN A 192 29.54 -22.64 -18.27
N LYS A 193 28.83 -22.97 -17.20
CA LYS A 193 28.17 -24.27 -17.05
C LYS A 193 26.81 -24.35 -17.71
N THR A 194 26.10 -23.23 -17.84
CA THR A 194 24.70 -23.22 -18.29
C THR A 194 24.49 -22.44 -19.59
N GLY A 195 25.41 -21.60 -20.00
CA GLY A 195 25.26 -20.62 -21.08
C GLY A 195 24.28 -19.48 -20.71
N LYS A 196 23.79 -19.44 -19.46
CA LYS A 196 22.77 -18.50 -18.99
C LYS A 196 23.39 -17.51 -17.99
N TYR A 197 22.65 -16.45 -17.65
CA TYR A 197 23.08 -15.48 -16.68
C TYR A 197 22.64 -15.90 -15.26
N ILE A 198 23.38 -15.45 -14.25
CA ILE A 198 23.04 -15.72 -12.85
C ILE A 198 21.79 -14.90 -12.44
N ILE A 199 21.74 -13.64 -12.85
CA ILE A 199 20.67 -12.68 -12.53
C ILE A 199 20.59 -11.60 -13.61
N PHE A 200 19.44 -10.92 -13.71
CA PHE A 200 19.28 -9.64 -14.39
C PHE A 200 19.14 -8.54 -13.33
N PRO A 201 20.20 -7.77 -13.01
CA PRO A 201 20.07 -6.66 -12.08
C PRO A 201 19.34 -5.49 -12.75
N THR A 202 18.31 -4.95 -12.10
CA THR A 202 17.49 -3.84 -12.63
C THR A 202 18.09 -2.48 -12.25
N LEU A 203 19.31 -2.19 -12.69
CA LEU A 203 20.09 -1.05 -12.22
C LEU A 203 19.53 0.32 -12.65
N THR A 204 18.59 0.34 -13.60
CA THR A 204 17.93 1.58 -14.07
C THR A 204 16.74 2.01 -13.22
N GLU A 205 16.24 1.12 -12.37
CA GLU A 205 15.10 1.46 -11.51
C GLU A 205 15.53 2.41 -10.38
N ASN A 206 14.67 3.39 -10.12
CA ASN A 206 14.99 4.60 -9.35
C ASN A 206 15.61 4.41 -7.98
N ASP A 207 15.36 3.29 -7.32
CA ASP A 207 15.84 3.01 -5.96
C ASP A 207 16.67 1.73 -5.83
N THR A 208 16.81 0.94 -6.91
CA THR A 208 17.54 -0.34 -6.88
C THR A 208 18.98 -0.18 -6.47
N VAL A 209 19.70 0.78 -7.07
CA VAL A 209 21.12 1.04 -6.73
C VAL A 209 21.24 1.48 -5.26
N LEU A 210 20.34 2.33 -4.80
CA LEU A 210 20.36 2.83 -3.43
C LEU A 210 20.05 1.74 -2.40
N LYS A 211 19.05 0.91 -2.67
CA LYS A 211 18.74 -0.27 -1.84
C LYS A 211 19.92 -1.24 -1.81
N LEU A 212 20.58 -1.43 -2.96
CA LEU A 212 21.78 -2.24 -3.03
C LEU A 212 22.90 -1.68 -2.17
N LEU A 213 23.22 -0.39 -2.29
CA LEU A 213 24.25 0.28 -1.50
C LEU A 213 23.93 0.23 0.00
N ASN A 214 22.66 0.44 0.37
CA ASN A 214 22.21 0.35 1.76
C ASN A 214 22.40 -1.04 2.38
N LYS A 215 22.39 -2.12 1.57
CA LYS A 215 22.74 -3.47 2.04
C LYS A 215 24.19 -3.62 2.47
N TYR A 216 25.02 -2.63 2.16
CA TYR A 216 26.43 -2.53 2.53
C TYR A 216 26.71 -1.35 3.46
N ASP A 217 25.66 -0.81 4.11
CA ASP A 217 25.72 0.38 4.98
C ASP A 217 26.30 1.61 4.27
N ILE A 218 26.01 1.73 2.96
CA ILE A 218 26.41 2.88 2.15
C ILE A 218 25.19 3.79 1.95
N ASP A 219 25.33 5.04 2.37
CA ASP A 219 24.34 6.09 2.24
C ASP A 219 24.93 7.34 1.56
N SER A 220 24.19 8.45 1.59
CA SER A 220 24.59 9.70 0.96
C SER A 220 25.86 10.32 1.57
N SER A 221 26.26 9.95 2.78
CA SER A 221 27.44 10.50 3.49
C SER A 221 28.74 9.78 3.13
N ASN A 222 28.66 8.52 2.64
CA ASN A 222 29.81 7.68 2.36
C ASN A 222 29.82 7.05 0.96
N LEU A 223 29.11 7.67 -0.01
CA LEU A 223 29.06 7.20 -1.40
C LEU A 223 30.41 7.05 -2.07
N ALA A 224 31.42 7.83 -1.68
CA ALA A 224 32.79 7.74 -2.21
C ALA A 224 33.69 6.75 -1.44
N SER A 225 33.13 5.85 -0.64
CA SER A 225 33.88 4.87 0.15
C SER A 225 34.51 3.78 -0.72
N GLU A 226 35.54 3.10 -0.19
CA GLU A 226 36.14 1.92 -0.83
C GLU A 226 35.11 0.80 -1.06
N LYS A 227 34.17 0.63 -0.13
CA LYS A 227 33.09 -0.34 -0.22
C LYS A 227 32.14 -0.04 -1.38
N SER A 228 31.78 1.23 -1.58
CA SER A 228 31.00 1.68 -2.75
C SER A 228 31.76 1.39 -4.05
N ASN A 229 33.05 1.75 -4.09
CA ASN A 229 33.89 1.46 -5.25
C ASN A 229 34.00 -0.04 -5.55
N TYR A 230 34.02 -0.90 -4.52
CA TYR A 230 34.01 -2.35 -4.69
C TYR A 230 32.74 -2.80 -5.41
N ILE A 231 31.57 -2.38 -4.94
CA ILE A 231 30.27 -2.77 -5.54
C ILE A 231 30.19 -2.36 -7.02
N PHE A 232 30.55 -1.10 -7.34
CA PHE A 232 30.53 -0.62 -8.71
C PHE A 232 31.56 -1.35 -9.60
N LYS A 233 32.76 -1.64 -9.10
CA LYS A 233 33.76 -2.43 -9.81
C LYS A 233 33.26 -3.85 -10.12
N GLU A 234 32.56 -4.49 -9.19
CA GLU A 234 32.00 -5.84 -9.40
C GLU A 234 30.91 -5.82 -10.46
N PHE A 235 29.95 -4.89 -10.42
CA PHE A 235 28.94 -4.79 -11.48
C PHE A 235 29.57 -4.46 -12.85
N ASN A 236 30.53 -3.56 -12.88
CA ASN A 236 31.27 -3.25 -14.10
C ASN A 236 32.04 -4.49 -14.65
N ARG A 237 32.66 -5.26 -13.77
CA ARG A 237 33.30 -6.53 -14.13
C ARG A 237 32.30 -7.52 -14.72
N LEU A 238 31.12 -7.68 -14.07
CA LEU A 238 30.08 -8.58 -14.58
C LEU A 238 29.60 -8.13 -15.97
N TYR A 239 29.35 -6.84 -16.16
CA TYR A 239 28.88 -6.26 -17.39
C TYR A 239 29.91 -6.41 -18.54
N ASN A 240 31.15 -6.03 -18.29
CA ASN A 240 32.21 -6.06 -19.31
C ASN A 240 32.61 -7.48 -19.74
N ASN A 241 32.44 -8.48 -18.84
CA ASN A 241 32.74 -9.87 -19.13
C ASN A 241 31.51 -10.68 -19.61
N ASP A 242 30.41 -10.04 -20.00
CA ASP A 242 29.16 -10.70 -20.42
C ASP A 242 28.63 -11.73 -19.39
N LEU A 243 28.71 -11.40 -18.10
CA LEU A 243 28.22 -12.23 -16.99
C LEU A 243 26.85 -11.83 -16.48
N ILE A 244 26.35 -10.67 -16.89
CA ILE A 244 24.96 -10.18 -16.77
C ILE A 244 24.48 -9.70 -18.14
N PRO A 245 23.17 -9.70 -18.43
CA PRO A 245 22.62 -9.19 -19.67
C PRO A 245 23.00 -7.72 -19.92
N LYS A 246 23.31 -7.36 -21.16
CA LYS A 246 23.65 -5.97 -21.52
C LYS A 246 22.49 -5.00 -21.29
N GLU A 247 21.28 -5.48 -21.41
CA GLU A 247 20.03 -4.76 -21.19
C GLU A 247 19.83 -4.34 -19.73
N SER A 248 20.55 -4.95 -18.77
CA SER A 248 20.41 -4.66 -17.33
C SER A 248 20.75 -3.21 -16.93
N ILE A 249 21.42 -2.45 -17.80
CA ILE A 249 21.72 -1.02 -17.59
C ILE A 249 20.77 -0.09 -18.37
N THR A 250 19.83 -0.62 -19.13
CA THR A 250 18.86 0.16 -19.94
C THR A 250 17.42 -0.28 -19.71
N GLN A 251 17.19 -1.49 -19.24
CA GLN A 251 15.87 -2.09 -19.03
C GLN A 251 15.60 -2.33 -17.54
N GLY A 252 14.31 -2.38 -17.19
CA GLY A 252 13.86 -2.55 -15.81
C GLY A 252 13.35 -3.94 -15.49
N HIS A 253 12.48 -4.02 -14.48
CA HIS A 253 11.94 -5.26 -13.93
C HIS A 253 11.14 -6.10 -14.93
N GLN A 254 10.45 -5.46 -15.89
CA GLN A 254 9.68 -6.18 -16.90
C GLN A 254 10.60 -7.09 -17.74
N GLU A 255 11.73 -6.56 -18.21
CA GLU A 255 12.72 -7.33 -18.95
C GLU A 255 13.35 -8.43 -18.07
N ALA A 256 13.67 -8.11 -16.80
CA ALA A 256 14.17 -9.11 -15.86
C ALA A 256 13.21 -10.30 -15.71
N LEU A 257 11.90 -10.03 -15.67
CA LEU A 257 10.86 -11.06 -15.61
C LEU A 257 10.82 -11.89 -16.89
N GLU A 258 10.85 -11.25 -18.06
CA GLU A 258 10.86 -11.93 -19.37
C GLU A 258 12.09 -12.84 -19.54
N GLN A 259 13.27 -12.37 -19.13
CA GLN A 259 14.51 -13.16 -19.11
C GLN A 259 14.40 -14.38 -18.16
N TYR A 260 13.72 -14.24 -17.02
CA TYR A 260 13.47 -15.36 -16.13
C TYR A 260 12.45 -16.35 -16.72
N LEU A 261 11.34 -15.86 -17.27
CA LEU A 261 10.28 -16.66 -17.89
C LEU A 261 10.81 -17.47 -19.08
N SER A 262 11.74 -16.90 -19.86
CA SER A 262 12.40 -17.57 -20.98
C SER A 262 13.58 -18.47 -20.57
N GLY A 263 13.90 -18.55 -19.26
CA GLY A 263 15.01 -19.35 -18.74
C GLY A 263 16.39 -18.81 -19.13
N GLN A 264 16.53 -17.52 -19.42
CA GLN A 264 17.81 -16.89 -19.71
C GLN A 264 18.57 -16.49 -18.45
N THR A 265 17.88 -16.32 -17.32
CA THR A 265 18.48 -16.05 -16.02
C THR A 265 18.17 -17.17 -15.03
N MET A 266 19.14 -17.47 -14.15
CA MET A 266 18.99 -18.47 -13.09
C MET A 266 18.08 -17.96 -11.96
N MET A 267 18.12 -16.68 -11.65
CA MET A 267 17.30 -16.11 -10.59
C MET A 267 16.74 -14.74 -10.94
N ILE A 268 15.66 -14.38 -10.25
CA ILE A 268 15.06 -13.05 -10.25
C ILE A 268 14.78 -12.61 -8.81
N VAL A 269 15.04 -11.35 -8.48
CA VAL A 269 14.60 -10.71 -7.23
C VAL A 269 13.33 -9.92 -7.54
N THR A 270 12.21 -10.31 -6.93
CA THR A 270 10.89 -9.76 -7.28
C THR A 270 9.89 -9.92 -6.13
N GLY A 271 8.75 -9.23 -6.23
CA GLY A 271 7.65 -9.39 -5.27
C GLY A 271 7.01 -10.79 -5.32
N ALA A 272 6.52 -11.25 -4.18
CA ALA A 272 5.86 -12.58 -4.06
C ALA A 272 4.66 -12.75 -5.01
N ASN A 273 3.98 -11.66 -5.38
CA ASN A 273 2.85 -11.65 -6.33
C ASN A 273 3.25 -12.12 -7.74
N PHE A 274 4.50 -11.93 -8.16
CA PHE A 274 4.97 -12.32 -9.49
C PHE A 274 5.01 -13.84 -9.71
N LEU A 275 4.97 -14.63 -8.64
CA LEU A 275 4.84 -16.09 -8.77
C LEU A 275 3.59 -16.52 -9.54
N ASN A 276 2.49 -15.79 -9.42
CA ASN A 276 1.28 -16.10 -10.20
C ASN A 276 1.51 -15.81 -11.70
N ILE A 277 2.18 -14.71 -12.02
CA ILE A 277 2.54 -14.36 -13.40
C ILE A 277 3.47 -15.42 -13.99
N ILE A 278 4.46 -15.88 -13.22
CA ILE A 278 5.37 -16.96 -13.66
C ILE A 278 4.58 -18.26 -13.91
N ARG A 279 3.63 -18.60 -13.04
CA ARG A 279 2.79 -19.79 -13.20
C ARG A 279 1.93 -19.73 -14.46
N GLU A 280 1.32 -18.58 -14.73
CA GLU A 280 0.40 -18.38 -15.86
C GLU A 280 1.13 -18.35 -17.20
N ASN A 281 2.32 -17.74 -17.26
CA ASN A 281 3.03 -17.51 -18.51
C ASN A 281 4.14 -18.56 -18.80
N ALA A 282 4.66 -19.24 -17.77
CA ALA A 282 5.78 -20.18 -17.91
C ALA A 282 5.67 -21.32 -16.88
N LEU A 283 4.65 -22.16 -16.99
CA LEU A 283 4.37 -23.24 -16.02
C LEU A 283 5.59 -24.14 -15.76
N LYS A 284 6.33 -24.53 -16.81
CA LYS A 284 7.55 -25.35 -16.66
C LYS A 284 8.64 -24.66 -15.84
N VAL A 285 8.78 -23.35 -15.96
CA VAL A 285 9.71 -22.55 -15.16
C VAL A 285 9.19 -22.44 -13.72
N TYR A 286 7.89 -22.21 -13.55
CA TYR A 286 7.25 -22.18 -12.22
C TYR A 286 7.46 -23.50 -11.45
N GLU A 287 7.28 -24.64 -12.09
CA GLU A 287 7.50 -25.96 -11.47
C GLU A 287 8.93 -26.13 -10.94
N LYS A 288 9.91 -25.54 -11.65
CA LYS A 288 11.34 -25.53 -11.29
C LYS A 288 11.75 -24.39 -10.40
N SER A 289 10.85 -23.45 -10.11
CA SER A 289 11.13 -22.30 -9.24
C SER A 289 11.17 -22.71 -7.78
N GLU A 290 12.25 -22.37 -7.10
CA GLU A 290 12.41 -22.41 -5.64
C GLU A 290 12.47 -20.99 -5.11
N ILE A 291 12.01 -20.77 -3.88
CA ILE A 291 11.85 -19.42 -3.31
C ILE A 291 12.79 -19.29 -2.12
N TYR A 292 13.60 -18.24 -2.16
CA TYR A 292 14.55 -17.88 -1.11
C TYR A 292 14.29 -16.44 -0.63
N PRO A 293 14.80 -16.06 0.54
CA PRO A 293 14.86 -14.66 0.94
C PRO A 293 15.57 -13.82 -0.13
N GLN A 294 15.28 -12.51 -0.17
CA GLN A 294 16.01 -11.62 -1.06
C GLN A 294 17.52 -11.65 -0.79
N LEU A 295 18.30 -11.32 -1.81
CA LEU A 295 19.75 -11.22 -1.69
C LEU A 295 20.13 -10.14 -0.68
N LYS A 296 21.04 -10.46 0.23
CA LYS A 296 21.60 -9.54 1.22
C LYS A 296 22.91 -8.93 0.72
N GLY A 297 23.32 -7.86 1.35
CA GLY A 297 24.72 -7.43 1.40
C GLY A 297 25.41 -7.91 2.68
N ASP A 298 26.49 -7.26 3.05
CA ASP A 298 27.29 -7.60 4.23
C ASP A 298 26.65 -7.16 5.56
N ASN A 299 25.70 -6.21 5.55
CA ASN A 299 24.95 -5.84 6.76
C ASN A 299 23.94 -6.91 7.21
N GLY A 300 23.69 -7.92 6.37
CA GLY A 300 22.81 -9.04 6.70
C GLY A 300 21.32 -8.71 6.78
N LYS A 301 20.91 -7.50 6.43
CA LYS A 301 19.52 -7.00 6.49
C LYS A 301 18.79 -7.11 5.15
N TYR A 302 17.47 -6.92 5.20
CA TYR A 302 16.59 -6.90 4.04
C TYR A 302 16.10 -5.49 3.75
N ASP A 303 15.93 -5.15 2.49
CA ASP A 303 15.22 -3.94 2.09
C ASP A 303 13.71 -4.19 1.99
N PHE A 304 12.97 -3.10 1.98
CA PHE A 304 11.53 -3.10 1.78
C PHE A 304 11.10 -1.81 1.08
N SER A 305 9.88 -1.79 0.58
CA SER A 305 9.21 -0.57 0.13
C SER A 305 8.04 -0.30 1.04
N LEU A 306 7.84 0.95 1.39
CA LEU A 306 6.80 1.41 2.30
C LEU A 306 5.87 2.38 1.56
N MET A 307 4.59 2.16 1.73
CA MET A 307 3.56 3.14 1.43
C MET A 307 2.99 3.64 2.74
N ASP A 308 2.79 4.92 2.85
CA ASP A 308 2.31 5.57 4.05
C ASP A 308 1.11 6.49 3.81
N LEU A 309 0.48 6.93 4.88
CA LEU A 309 -0.67 7.83 4.90
C LEU A 309 -0.24 9.16 5.52
N ALA A 310 -0.29 10.22 4.74
CA ALA A 310 0.11 11.54 5.17
C ALA A 310 -1.07 12.52 5.14
N ILE A 311 -0.98 13.55 5.98
CA ILE A 311 -2.00 14.60 6.11
C ILE A 311 -1.38 15.93 5.67
N PRO A 312 -1.88 16.55 4.60
CA PRO A 312 -1.42 17.87 4.18
C PRO A 312 -1.65 18.93 5.26
N VAL A 313 -0.67 19.82 5.45
CA VAL A 313 -0.74 20.87 6.48
C VAL A 313 -1.98 21.78 6.34
N LYS A 314 -2.48 21.97 5.10
CA LYS A 314 -3.68 22.76 4.81
C LYS A 314 -5.01 21.98 4.97
N SER A 315 -4.98 20.66 5.29
CA SER A 315 -6.21 19.92 5.59
C SER A 315 -6.98 20.56 6.73
N LYS A 316 -8.30 20.66 6.56
CA LYS A 316 -9.23 21.20 7.57
C LYS A 316 -9.77 20.11 8.50
N HIS A 317 -9.50 18.83 8.21
CA HIS A 317 -10.09 17.68 8.90
C HIS A 317 -9.02 16.73 9.48
N LYS A 318 -7.91 17.28 9.99
CA LYS A 318 -6.72 16.55 10.47
C LYS A 318 -7.06 15.45 11.48
N THR A 319 -7.87 15.77 12.49
CA THR A 319 -8.29 14.80 13.52
C THR A 319 -9.08 13.63 12.93
N GLN A 320 -9.98 13.91 11.99
CA GLN A 320 -10.76 12.88 11.29
C GLN A 320 -9.87 12.05 10.36
N ALA A 321 -8.89 12.68 9.71
CA ALA A 321 -7.90 12.00 8.88
C ALA A 321 -7.03 11.04 9.69
N ILE A 322 -6.52 11.45 10.85
CA ILE A 322 -5.79 10.57 11.78
C ILE A 322 -6.68 9.41 12.22
N ARG A 323 -7.93 9.68 12.63
CA ARG A 323 -8.88 8.64 13.05
C ARG A 323 -9.11 7.60 11.93
N PHE A 324 -9.26 8.05 10.70
CA PHE A 324 -9.44 7.16 9.55
C PHE A 324 -8.16 6.39 9.22
N ALA A 325 -7.00 7.02 9.23
CA ALA A 325 -5.71 6.36 9.03
C ALA A 325 -5.47 5.26 10.09
N MET A 326 -5.71 5.55 11.36
CA MET A 326 -5.60 4.56 12.45
C MET A 326 -6.60 3.42 12.31
N PHE A 327 -7.80 3.68 11.78
CA PHE A 327 -8.77 2.64 11.47
C PHE A 327 -8.27 1.74 10.31
N LEU A 328 -7.72 2.32 9.22
CA LEU A 328 -7.16 1.57 8.10
C LEU A 328 -6.00 0.67 8.52
N THR A 329 -5.20 1.11 9.48
CA THR A 329 -3.95 0.48 9.90
C THR A 329 -4.04 -0.31 11.20
N ASN A 330 -5.24 -0.50 11.77
CA ASN A 330 -5.42 -1.36 12.94
C ASN A 330 -5.18 -2.84 12.60
N GLU A 331 -4.92 -3.66 13.61
CA GLU A 331 -4.61 -5.08 13.48
C GLU A 331 -5.58 -5.82 12.55
N LYS A 332 -6.89 -5.68 12.81
CA LYS A 332 -7.92 -6.43 12.07
C LYS A 332 -7.93 -6.07 10.59
N ASN A 333 -7.96 -4.77 10.27
CA ASN A 333 -8.08 -4.31 8.89
C ASN A 333 -6.78 -4.55 8.11
N GLN A 334 -5.62 -4.44 8.75
CA GLN A 334 -4.32 -4.79 8.17
C GLN A 334 -4.21 -6.29 7.87
N TYR A 335 -4.63 -7.14 8.80
CA TYR A 335 -4.65 -8.58 8.58
C TYR A 335 -5.61 -8.96 7.43
N ASP A 336 -6.83 -8.40 7.41
CA ASP A 336 -7.82 -8.66 6.36
C ASP A 336 -7.34 -8.20 4.98
N LEU A 337 -6.62 -7.07 4.90
CA LEU A 337 -6.02 -6.56 3.67
C LEU A 337 -4.93 -7.51 3.16
N ALA A 338 -4.01 -7.91 4.01
CA ALA A 338 -2.91 -8.81 3.66
C ALA A 338 -3.39 -10.19 3.17
N GLN A 339 -4.53 -10.68 3.68
CA GLN A 339 -5.12 -11.94 3.22
C GLN A 339 -5.68 -11.88 1.80
N LYS A 340 -6.03 -10.69 1.31
CA LYS A 340 -6.67 -10.48 0.00
C LYS A 340 -5.71 -9.95 -1.05
N THR A 341 -4.51 -9.60 -0.63
CA THR A 341 -3.52 -8.93 -1.47
C THR A 341 -2.15 -9.58 -1.29
N SER A 342 -1.16 -9.07 -2.00
CA SER A 342 0.26 -9.44 -1.80
C SER A 342 1.03 -8.43 -0.94
N ILE A 343 0.36 -7.41 -0.39
CA ILE A 343 0.98 -6.42 0.49
C ILE A 343 1.08 -6.94 1.92
N LEU A 344 2.07 -6.46 2.65
CA LEU A 344 2.38 -6.91 4.00
C LEU A 344 1.82 -5.95 5.04
N PRO A 345 1.28 -6.45 6.15
CA PRO A 345 0.86 -5.62 7.27
C PRO A 345 2.06 -4.91 7.88
N VAL A 346 1.87 -3.67 8.28
CA VAL A 346 2.85 -2.88 9.05
C VAL A 346 2.50 -2.80 10.54
N ASN A 347 1.27 -3.19 10.92
CA ASN A 347 0.87 -3.41 12.30
C ASN A 347 1.47 -4.72 12.80
N GLU A 348 2.16 -4.69 13.94
CA GLU A 348 2.96 -5.80 14.46
C GLU A 348 2.11 -7.05 14.72
N LEU A 349 1.00 -6.90 15.43
CA LEU A 349 0.09 -8.02 15.72
C LEU A 349 -0.56 -8.60 14.45
N ALA A 350 -0.89 -7.75 13.48
CA ALA A 350 -1.40 -8.20 12.20
C ALA A 350 -0.33 -9.01 11.43
N LEU A 351 0.92 -8.57 11.46
CA LEU A 351 2.05 -9.25 10.82
C LEU A 351 2.31 -10.61 11.46
N GLU A 352 2.37 -10.68 12.78
CA GLU A 352 2.54 -11.95 13.50
C GLU A 352 1.43 -12.96 13.18
N ARG A 353 0.18 -12.48 13.21
CA ARG A 353 -0.99 -13.29 12.85
C ARG A 353 -0.94 -13.76 11.40
N PHE A 354 -0.51 -12.90 10.49
CA PHE A 354 -0.35 -13.21 9.06
C PHE A 354 0.72 -14.28 8.85
N ILE A 355 1.90 -14.14 9.44
CA ILE A 355 3.00 -15.11 9.41
C ILE A 355 2.52 -16.47 9.95
N LYS A 356 1.83 -16.49 11.09
CA LYS A 356 1.28 -17.71 11.69
C LYS A 356 0.26 -18.39 10.77
N ASN A 357 -0.56 -17.63 10.07
CA ASN A 357 -1.54 -18.20 9.12
C ASN A 357 -0.85 -18.79 7.89
N LEU A 358 0.10 -18.07 7.28
CA LEU A 358 0.83 -18.55 6.10
C LEU A 358 1.64 -19.83 6.40
N SER A 359 2.15 -19.98 7.61
CA SER A 359 2.92 -21.16 8.03
C SER A 359 2.12 -22.47 8.02
N LYS A 360 0.78 -22.40 7.94
CA LYS A 360 -0.11 -23.59 7.91
C LYS A 360 -0.29 -24.18 6.51
N ASN A 361 0.11 -23.46 5.46
CA ASN A 361 -0.13 -23.85 4.09
C ASN A 361 1.17 -23.72 3.26
N THR A 362 1.58 -24.79 2.60
CA THR A 362 2.90 -24.94 1.95
C THR A 362 2.89 -24.67 0.43
N THR A 363 1.89 -24.00 -0.11
CA THR A 363 1.94 -23.59 -1.52
C THR A 363 3.14 -22.66 -1.78
N LYS A 364 3.70 -22.69 -2.99
CA LYS A 364 4.81 -21.79 -3.35
C LYS A 364 4.45 -20.31 -3.14
N SER A 365 3.21 -19.94 -3.45
CA SER A 365 2.73 -18.56 -3.24
C SER A 365 2.71 -18.19 -1.77
N ASN A 366 2.20 -19.06 -0.89
CA ASN A 366 2.20 -18.82 0.54
C ASN A 366 3.61 -18.83 1.13
N LEU A 367 4.51 -19.68 0.61
CA LEU A 367 5.91 -19.69 1.00
C LEU A 367 6.60 -18.35 0.66
N ALA A 368 6.35 -17.82 -0.54
CA ALA A 368 6.90 -16.53 -0.93
C ALA A 368 6.40 -15.38 -0.04
N GLN A 369 5.09 -15.34 0.22
CA GLN A 369 4.52 -14.35 1.14
C GLN A 369 5.05 -14.52 2.56
N LEU A 370 5.22 -15.76 3.04
CA LEU A 370 5.79 -16.06 4.35
C LEU A 370 7.23 -15.57 4.48
N ILE A 371 8.06 -15.82 3.46
CA ILE A 371 9.45 -15.35 3.42
C ILE A 371 9.45 -13.81 3.42
N SER A 372 8.66 -13.19 2.54
CA SER A 372 8.51 -11.74 2.44
C SER A 372 8.10 -11.11 3.78
N ALA A 373 7.09 -11.70 4.46
CA ALA A 373 6.61 -11.22 5.75
C ALA A 373 7.66 -11.37 6.87
N LYS A 374 8.36 -12.52 6.93
CA LYS A 374 9.41 -12.74 7.92
C LYS A 374 10.61 -11.80 7.77
N GLN A 375 10.87 -11.30 6.58
CA GLN A 375 11.94 -10.32 6.33
C GLN A 375 11.68 -8.99 7.03
N LEU A 376 10.42 -8.63 7.30
CA LEU A 376 10.07 -7.41 8.03
C LEU A 376 10.58 -7.39 9.49
N ASN A 377 11.03 -8.51 10.02
CA ASN A 377 11.65 -8.59 11.34
C ASN A 377 13.18 -8.29 11.34
N ASN A 378 13.76 -8.00 10.16
CA ASN A 378 15.20 -7.70 10.04
C ASN A 378 15.44 -6.75 8.86
N LEU A 379 14.90 -5.54 8.96
CA LEU A 379 14.95 -4.54 7.90
C LEU A 379 16.16 -3.63 7.99
N SER A 380 16.67 -3.19 6.85
CA SER A 380 17.50 -2.00 6.76
C SER A 380 16.61 -0.77 6.91
N GLN A 381 17.19 0.32 7.40
CA GLN A 381 16.53 1.61 7.31
C GLN A 381 16.38 2.03 5.85
N ILE A 382 15.24 2.59 5.46
CA ILE A 382 15.08 3.11 4.10
C ILE A 382 15.96 4.37 3.96
N PRO A 383 16.88 4.41 2.98
CA PRO A 383 17.72 5.58 2.80
C PRO A 383 16.91 6.76 2.25
N TYR A 384 16.96 7.90 2.92
CA TYR A 384 16.42 9.15 2.41
C TYR A 384 17.54 10.00 1.82
N LEU A 385 17.44 10.33 0.54
CA LEU A 385 18.50 11.05 -0.20
C LEU A 385 18.32 12.57 -0.27
N GLY A 386 17.21 13.09 0.23
CA GLY A 386 16.88 14.50 0.10
C GLY A 386 16.50 14.91 -1.33
N GLU A 387 16.47 16.22 -1.59
CA GLU A 387 15.99 16.79 -2.85
C GLU A 387 16.88 16.46 -4.07
N ASN A 388 18.16 16.16 -3.86
CA ASN A 388 19.14 15.87 -4.92
C ASN A 388 19.21 14.37 -5.27
N LYS A 389 18.11 13.63 -5.10
CA LYS A 389 18.04 12.19 -5.39
C LYS A 389 18.56 11.87 -6.80
N LYS A 390 18.14 12.65 -7.79
CA LYS A 390 18.52 12.41 -9.20
C LYS A 390 20.00 12.64 -9.44
N GLU A 391 20.58 13.74 -8.95
CA GLU A 391 22.02 14.01 -9.05
C GLU A 391 22.86 12.95 -8.35
N LYS A 392 22.44 12.52 -7.14
CA LYS A 392 23.14 11.48 -6.37
C LYS A 392 23.10 10.11 -7.06
N ILE A 393 21.99 9.77 -7.73
CA ILE A 393 21.87 8.54 -8.52
C ILE A 393 22.72 8.64 -9.81
N ASP A 394 22.77 9.79 -10.46
CA ASP A 394 23.55 9.98 -11.68
C ASP A 394 25.09 9.93 -11.42
N ILE A 395 25.54 10.28 -10.21
CA ILE A 395 26.92 10.06 -9.75
C ILE A 395 27.24 8.56 -9.64
N CYS A 396 26.22 7.73 -9.39
CA CYS A 396 26.36 6.27 -9.23
C CYS A 396 26.27 5.51 -10.57
N LYS A 397 25.89 6.16 -11.66
CA LYS A 397 25.85 5.60 -13.03
C LYS A 397 27.17 5.85 -13.76
#